data_91ddda215bbe608a142fa4d2035f0428
#
_entry.id   91ddda215bbe608a142fa4d2035f0428
#
_cell.length_a   1.000
_cell.length_b   1.000
_cell.length_c   1.000
_cell.angle_alpha   90.00
_cell.angle_beta   90.00
_cell.angle_gamma   90.00
#
_symmetry.space_group_name_H-M   'P 1'
#
loop_
_entity.id
_entity.type
_entity.pdbx_description
1 polymer ?
#
loop_
_entity_poly.entity_id
_entity_poly.type
_entity_poly.pdbx_seq_one_letter_code
_entity_poly.pdbx_strand_id
1 'polypeptide(L)'
;EKINFMKSIIYILFKNTIINLKSSCCLIPQDYYFYNMLLKFKIIFILLFIAFSPLYSQQRYAENQVVTHHDTLYLKKYMQKITGIVYNNHGEIGEFRNGLREGMHREWFRSGNLKDEISYKDGLKDGEYRYWSDHGQLVEEGHYVKGKLNGLIKEWYKNGNIKLEVNYKNGEMNGLRTEWYKSGHKWSEQQMENGYVVWGKHFYNDESVITHGNFIKH
;
A
#
# COMPACT_ATOMS: atom_id res chain seq x y z
N GLU A 1 -17.41 15.00 -25.93
CA GLU A 1 -17.21 16.36 -26.45
C GLU A 1 -15.75 16.83 -26.31
N LYS A 2 -15.10 16.71 -25.14
CA LYS A 2 -13.68 17.12 -24.93
C LYS A 2 -12.69 16.40 -25.84
N ILE A 3 -12.91 15.11 -26.14
CA ILE A 3 -12.02 14.31 -27.03
C ILE A 3 -12.09 14.83 -28.48
N ASN A 4 -13.26 15.21 -28.93
CA ASN A 4 -13.46 15.75 -30.28
C ASN A 4 -12.88 17.16 -30.40
N PHE A 5 -12.99 18.00 -29.38
CA PHE A 5 -12.38 19.32 -29.30
C PHE A 5 -10.85 19.23 -29.35
N MET A 6 -10.24 18.28 -28.61
CA MET A 6 -8.80 18.05 -28.62
C MET A 6 -8.29 17.54 -29.98
N LYS A 7 -9.03 16.61 -30.64
CA LYS A 7 -8.69 16.16 -32.00
C LYS A 7 -8.66 17.34 -32.98
N SER A 8 -9.59 18.28 -32.83
CA SER A 8 -9.64 19.51 -33.67
C SER A 8 -8.43 20.42 -33.40
N ILE A 9 -8.03 20.62 -32.15
CA ILE A 9 -6.85 21.42 -31.82
C ILE A 9 -5.58 20.77 -32.35
N ILE A 10 -5.40 19.48 -32.19
CA ILE A 10 -4.25 18.72 -32.72
C ILE A 10 -4.19 18.86 -34.26
N TYR A 11 -5.32 18.71 -34.92
CA TYR A 11 -5.41 18.86 -36.36
C TYR A 11 -5.03 20.29 -36.82
N ILE A 12 -5.49 21.34 -36.14
CA ILE A 12 -5.18 22.74 -36.44
C ILE A 12 -3.68 23.03 -36.22
N LEU A 13 -3.09 22.54 -35.12
CA LEU A 13 -1.67 22.68 -34.83
C LEU A 13 -0.81 21.98 -35.88
N PHE A 14 -1.21 20.76 -36.27
CA PHE A 14 -0.53 20.00 -37.34
C PHE A 14 -0.60 20.72 -38.68
N LYS A 15 -1.77 21.25 -39.09
CA LYS A 15 -1.99 21.96 -40.32
C LYS A 15 -1.16 23.24 -40.38
N ASN A 16 -1.13 24.04 -39.30
CA ASN A 16 -0.34 25.28 -39.22
C ASN A 16 1.17 25.00 -39.23
N THR A 17 1.63 23.90 -38.68
CA THR A 17 3.05 23.50 -38.70
C THR A 17 3.48 23.11 -40.13
N ILE A 18 2.64 22.40 -40.87
CA ILE A 18 2.88 21.99 -42.27
C ILE A 18 2.86 23.22 -43.22
N ILE A 19 1.96 24.19 -43.01
CA ILE A 19 1.86 25.38 -43.81
C ILE A 19 3.11 26.25 -43.64
N ASN A 20 3.62 26.44 -42.42
CA ASN A 20 4.84 27.20 -42.14
C ASN A 20 6.12 26.53 -42.69
N LEU A 21 6.12 25.18 -42.89
CA LEU A 21 7.23 24.47 -43.52
C LEU A 21 7.31 24.70 -45.05
N LYS A 22 6.19 25.01 -45.68
CA LYS A 22 6.14 25.27 -47.14
C LYS A 22 6.55 26.66 -47.53
N SER A 23 6.53 27.65 -46.62
CA SER A 23 6.84 29.05 -46.92
C SER A 23 8.31 29.45 -46.66
N SER A 24 9.15 28.57 -46.12
CA SER A 24 10.53 28.89 -45.73
C SER A 24 11.59 28.11 -46.54
N CYS A 25 11.43 28.06 -47.83
CA CYS A 25 12.45 27.48 -48.71
C CYS A 25 13.46 28.56 -49.11
N CYS A 26 14.56 28.67 -48.36
CA CYS A 26 15.92 28.98 -48.84
C CYS A 26 16.87 29.24 -47.67
N LEU A 27 18.01 28.50 -47.65
CA LEU A 27 19.24 28.79 -46.87
C LEU A 27 19.44 28.23 -45.46
N ILE A 28 18.70 27.20 -45.00
CA ILE A 28 19.03 26.57 -43.73
C ILE A 28 19.34 25.08 -43.95
N PRO A 29 20.41 24.50 -43.33
CA PRO A 29 20.74 23.08 -43.48
C PRO A 29 19.56 22.15 -43.12
N GLN A 30 19.32 21.12 -43.94
CA GLN A 30 18.19 20.21 -43.80
C GLN A 30 18.15 19.51 -42.46
N ASP A 31 19.31 19.29 -41.84
CA ASP A 31 19.46 18.67 -40.50
C ASP A 31 18.92 19.57 -39.37
N TYR A 32 19.01 20.88 -39.50
CA TYR A 32 18.49 21.84 -38.51
C TYR A 32 16.95 21.85 -38.49
N TYR A 33 16.30 21.69 -39.65
CA TYR A 33 14.84 21.55 -39.72
C TYR A 33 14.36 20.25 -39.10
N PHE A 34 15.06 19.15 -39.37
CA PHE A 34 14.73 17.82 -38.83
C PHE A 34 14.86 17.81 -37.31
N TYR A 35 15.92 18.39 -36.77
CA TYR A 35 16.15 18.50 -35.33
C TYR A 35 15.09 19.37 -34.62
N ASN A 36 14.77 20.53 -35.18
CA ASN A 36 13.73 21.40 -34.63
C ASN A 36 12.32 20.79 -34.73
N MET A 37 12.06 20.03 -35.77
CA MET A 37 10.80 19.29 -35.92
C MET A 37 10.69 18.21 -34.86
N LEU A 38 11.72 17.40 -34.64
CA LEU A 38 11.79 16.37 -33.58
C LEU A 38 11.66 16.97 -32.18
N LEU A 39 12.29 18.10 -31.92
CA LEU A 39 12.20 18.83 -30.65
C LEU A 39 10.76 19.33 -30.40
N LYS A 40 10.11 19.90 -31.42
CA LYS A 40 8.70 20.33 -31.34
C LYS A 40 7.77 19.15 -31.12
N PHE A 41 7.99 17.97 -31.75
CA PHE A 41 7.24 16.78 -31.52
C PHE A 41 7.44 16.25 -30.08
N LYS A 42 8.67 16.25 -29.57
CA LYS A 42 8.93 15.89 -28.17
C LYS A 42 8.22 16.81 -27.19
N ILE A 43 8.26 18.13 -27.43
CA ILE A 43 7.59 19.12 -26.58
C ILE A 43 6.06 18.94 -26.64
N ILE A 44 5.48 18.73 -27.82
CA ILE A 44 4.05 18.47 -27.98
C ILE A 44 3.66 17.17 -27.27
N PHE A 45 4.48 16.12 -27.38
CA PHE A 45 4.23 14.84 -26.69
C PHE A 45 4.31 14.97 -25.17
N ILE A 46 5.27 15.74 -24.65
CA ILE A 46 5.40 16.06 -23.22
C ILE A 46 4.22 16.92 -22.75
N LEU A 47 3.82 17.94 -23.51
CA LEU A 47 2.66 18.77 -23.18
C LEU A 47 1.34 17.96 -23.21
N LEU A 48 1.20 17.05 -24.16
CA LEU A 48 0.08 16.11 -24.20
C LEU A 48 0.12 15.17 -22.99
N PHE A 49 1.28 14.62 -22.63
CA PHE A 49 1.43 13.76 -21.46
C PHE A 49 1.11 14.51 -20.15
N ILE A 50 1.56 15.77 -20.01
CA ILE A 50 1.24 16.64 -18.86
C ILE A 50 -0.24 17.04 -18.87
N ALA A 51 -0.83 17.32 -20.04
CA ALA A 51 -2.26 17.66 -20.16
C ALA A 51 -3.18 16.45 -19.93
N PHE A 52 -2.70 15.23 -20.20
CA PHE A 52 -3.44 13.99 -19.95
C PHE A 52 -3.21 13.41 -18.55
N SER A 53 -2.13 13.80 -17.84
CA SER A 53 -1.87 13.33 -16.48
C SER A 53 -2.96 13.71 -15.44
N PRO A 54 -3.63 14.86 -15.48
CA PRO A 54 -4.73 15.16 -14.56
C PRO A 54 -6.10 14.63 -15.02
N LEU A 55 -6.21 14.02 -16.20
CA LEU A 55 -7.48 13.41 -16.69
C LEU A 55 -7.70 11.98 -16.18
N TYR A 56 -6.70 11.37 -15.52
CA TYR A 56 -6.90 10.21 -14.67
C TYR A 56 -7.36 10.69 -13.28
N SER A 57 -8.51 11.34 -13.20
CA SER A 57 -9.26 11.40 -11.96
C SER A 57 -9.49 9.95 -11.54
N GLN A 58 -8.80 9.52 -10.47
CA GLN A 58 -8.94 8.17 -9.95
C GLN A 58 -10.41 7.92 -9.66
N GLN A 59 -10.99 6.92 -10.31
CA GLN A 59 -12.41 6.63 -10.20
C GLN A 59 -12.72 6.28 -8.74
N ARG A 60 -13.82 6.84 -8.21
CA ARG A 60 -14.21 6.67 -6.80
C ARG A 60 -15.54 5.94 -6.73
N TYR A 61 -15.64 4.97 -5.84
CA TYR A 61 -16.81 4.13 -5.65
C TYR A 61 -17.25 4.16 -4.19
N ALA A 62 -18.54 4.35 -3.94
CA ALA A 62 -19.07 4.16 -2.59
C ALA A 62 -19.11 2.65 -2.26
N GLU A 63 -18.86 2.28 -1.01
CA GLU A 63 -18.83 0.90 -0.54
C GLU A 63 -20.12 0.12 -0.89
N ASN A 64 -21.28 0.78 -0.84
CA ASN A 64 -22.55 0.18 -1.19
C ASN A 64 -22.71 -0.16 -2.68
N GLN A 65 -21.86 0.38 -3.57
CA GLN A 65 -21.87 0.11 -5.02
C GLN A 65 -21.06 -1.12 -5.42
N VAL A 66 -20.24 -1.64 -4.51
CA VAL A 66 -19.30 -2.73 -4.79
C VAL A 66 -19.66 -4.01 -4.05
N VAL A 67 -19.17 -5.14 -4.53
CA VAL A 67 -19.34 -6.47 -3.93
C VAL A 67 -18.06 -7.27 -4.11
N THR A 68 -17.66 -8.00 -3.07
CA THR A 68 -16.53 -8.94 -3.11
C THR A 68 -16.99 -10.31 -3.57
N HIS A 69 -16.25 -10.89 -4.52
CA HIS A 69 -16.42 -12.28 -4.95
C HIS A 69 -15.05 -12.91 -5.14
N HIS A 70 -14.72 -13.98 -4.38
CA HIS A 70 -13.40 -14.63 -4.36
C HIS A 70 -12.24 -13.62 -4.23
N ASP A 71 -12.23 -12.83 -3.14
CA ASP A 71 -11.23 -11.80 -2.82
C ASP A 71 -11.04 -10.70 -3.89
N THR A 72 -11.90 -10.67 -4.90
CA THR A 72 -11.90 -9.67 -5.96
C THR A 72 -13.12 -8.76 -5.82
N LEU A 73 -12.92 -7.46 -5.95
CA LEU A 73 -13.98 -6.46 -5.83
C LEU A 73 -14.57 -6.10 -7.19
N TYR A 74 -15.89 -6.11 -7.27
CA TYR A 74 -16.66 -5.83 -8.49
C TYR A 74 -17.68 -4.71 -8.25
N LEU A 75 -17.99 -3.95 -9.30
CA LEU A 75 -19.13 -3.05 -9.33
C LEU A 75 -20.43 -3.87 -9.41
N LYS A 76 -21.31 -3.78 -8.42
CA LYS A 76 -22.55 -4.57 -8.30
C LYS A 76 -23.40 -4.57 -9.57
N LYS A 77 -23.56 -3.39 -10.18
CA LYS A 77 -24.47 -3.19 -11.32
C LYS A 77 -24.06 -3.97 -12.58
N TYR A 78 -22.75 -4.13 -12.80
CA TYR A 78 -22.23 -4.67 -14.06
C TYR A 78 -21.36 -5.90 -13.87
N MET A 79 -21.09 -6.33 -12.63
CA MET A 79 -20.11 -7.37 -12.27
C MET A 79 -18.75 -7.16 -12.93
N GLN A 80 -18.36 -5.89 -13.06
CA GLN A 80 -17.06 -5.50 -13.61
C GLN A 80 -16.06 -5.27 -12.47
N LYS A 81 -14.85 -5.78 -12.63
CA LYS A 81 -13.75 -5.51 -11.70
C LYS A 81 -13.46 -4.03 -11.63
N ILE A 82 -13.32 -3.49 -10.42
CA ILE A 82 -13.07 -2.06 -10.25
C ILE A 82 -11.57 -1.74 -10.29
N THR A 83 -11.27 -0.54 -10.74
CA THR A 83 -9.96 0.13 -10.58
C THR A 83 -10.24 1.54 -10.09
N GLY A 84 -9.78 1.87 -8.88
CA GLY A 84 -10.04 3.15 -8.25
C GLY A 84 -10.13 3.06 -6.74
N ILE A 85 -10.56 4.15 -6.10
CA ILE A 85 -10.71 4.26 -4.65
C ILE A 85 -12.11 3.84 -4.21
N VAL A 86 -12.21 3.01 -3.19
CA VAL A 86 -13.46 2.74 -2.47
C VAL A 86 -13.50 3.55 -1.18
N TYR A 87 -14.66 4.10 -0.87
CA TYR A 87 -14.88 4.90 0.33
C TYR A 87 -16.24 4.56 0.99
N ASN A 88 -16.34 4.86 2.27
CA ASN A 88 -17.57 4.80 3.04
C ASN A 88 -17.82 6.13 3.78
N ASN A 89 -18.74 6.14 4.75
CA ASN A 89 -19.07 7.32 5.56
C ASN A 89 -17.96 7.74 6.54
N HIS A 90 -16.97 6.90 6.80
CA HIS A 90 -15.84 7.22 7.68
C HIS A 90 -14.61 7.72 6.90
N GLY A 91 -14.47 7.35 5.61
CA GLY A 91 -13.34 7.78 4.78
C GLY A 91 -13.01 6.86 3.63
N GLU A 92 -11.77 6.96 3.15
CA GLU A 92 -11.26 6.12 2.08
C GLU A 92 -10.83 4.75 2.63
N ILE A 93 -11.53 3.69 2.20
CA ILE A 93 -11.19 2.30 2.52
C ILE A 93 -9.85 1.92 1.88
N GLY A 94 -9.63 2.30 0.62
CA GLY A 94 -8.38 2.03 -0.09
C GLY A 94 -8.53 1.99 -1.61
N GLU A 95 -7.39 1.82 -2.27
CA GLU A 95 -7.31 1.66 -3.72
C GLU A 95 -7.48 0.20 -4.14
N PHE A 96 -8.14 0.01 -5.28
CA PHE A 96 -8.26 -1.30 -5.94
C PHE A 96 -7.76 -1.18 -7.37
N ARG A 97 -7.04 -2.21 -7.83
CA ARG A 97 -6.58 -2.34 -9.21
C ARG A 97 -7.05 -3.68 -9.76
N ASN A 98 -7.89 -3.64 -10.82
CA ASN A 98 -8.53 -4.85 -11.37
C ASN A 98 -9.26 -5.69 -10.30
N GLY A 99 -9.88 -5.02 -9.31
CA GLY A 99 -10.60 -5.65 -8.21
C GLY A 99 -9.71 -6.15 -7.06
N LEU A 100 -8.38 -6.09 -7.17
CA LEU A 100 -7.44 -6.47 -6.11
C LEU A 100 -7.07 -5.25 -5.27
N ARG A 101 -6.87 -5.46 -3.97
CA ARG A 101 -6.40 -4.42 -3.04
C ARG A 101 -5.00 -3.95 -3.43
N GLU A 102 -4.78 -2.62 -3.41
CA GLU A 102 -3.51 -1.98 -3.70
C GLU A 102 -3.26 -0.83 -2.73
N GLY A 103 -2.02 -0.68 -2.25
CA GLY A 103 -1.67 0.39 -1.30
C GLY A 103 -2.28 0.21 0.09
N MET A 104 -2.42 1.32 0.83
CA MET A 104 -2.94 1.32 2.20
C MET A 104 -4.46 1.17 2.21
N HIS A 105 -4.95 0.19 2.96
CA HIS A 105 -6.37 -0.04 3.22
C HIS A 105 -6.71 0.21 4.68
N ARG A 106 -7.92 0.74 4.95
CA ARG A 106 -8.41 1.13 6.27
C ARG A 106 -9.77 0.52 6.56
N GLU A 107 -9.94 0.10 7.80
CA GLU A 107 -11.24 -0.23 8.35
C GLU A 107 -11.50 0.60 9.62
N TRP A 108 -12.77 0.83 9.93
CA TRP A 108 -13.19 1.59 11.11
C TRP A 108 -14.14 0.77 11.97
N PHE A 109 -14.08 1.02 13.26
CA PHE A 109 -15.09 0.56 14.19
C PHE A 109 -16.43 1.27 13.92
N ARG A 110 -17.50 0.72 14.45
CA ARG A 110 -18.84 1.34 14.39
C ARG A 110 -18.88 2.72 15.09
N SER A 111 -18.02 2.93 16.06
CA SER A 111 -17.80 4.22 16.74
C SER A 111 -17.25 5.30 15.83
N GLY A 112 -16.64 4.95 14.70
CA GLY A 112 -15.95 5.85 13.77
C GLY A 112 -14.42 5.90 14.02
N ASN A 113 -13.92 5.29 15.07
CA ASN A 113 -12.48 5.19 15.31
C ASN A 113 -11.83 4.21 14.33
N LEU A 114 -10.60 4.50 13.93
CA LEU A 114 -9.81 3.63 13.06
C LEU A 114 -9.58 2.28 13.75
N LYS A 115 -9.83 1.20 13.03
CA LYS A 115 -9.67 -0.18 13.50
C LYS A 115 -8.37 -0.77 13.01
N ASP A 116 -8.10 -0.62 11.71
CA ASP A 116 -6.86 -1.10 11.12
C ASP A 116 -6.42 -0.27 9.92
N GLU A 117 -5.11 -0.33 9.66
CA GLU A 117 -4.44 0.06 8.43
C GLU A 117 -3.56 -1.09 7.99
N ILE A 118 -3.71 -1.52 6.75
CA ILE A 118 -2.94 -2.64 6.19
C ILE A 118 -2.51 -2.30 4.78
N SER A 119 -1.22 -2.42 4.49
CA SER A 119 -0.68 -2.26 3.13
C SER A 119 -0.88 -3.52 2.30
N TYR A 120 -1.29 -3.33 1.04
CA TYR A 120 -1.52 -4.40 0.07
C TYR A 120 -0.77 -4.14 -1.22
N LYS A 121 -0.38 -5.24 -1.87
CA LYS A 121 0.15 -5.25 -3.23
C LYS A 121 -0.42 -6.45 -3.99
N ASP A 122 -1.05 -6.18 -5.15
CA ASP A 122 -1.67 -7.22 -5.98
C ASP A 122 -2.63 -8.13 -5.19
N GLY A 123 -3.37 -7.57 -4.23
CA GLY A 123 -4.34 -8.27 -3.38
C GLY A 123 -3.75 -8.99 -2.16
N LEU A 124 -2.43 -9.10 -2.04
CA LEU A 124 -1.76 -9.70 -0.89
C LEU A 124 -1.35 -8.63 0.12
N LYS A 125 -1.40 -8.94 1.42
CA LYS A 125 -0.78 -8.08 2.44
C LYS A 125 0.71 -7.97 2.16
N ASP A 126 1.21 -6.73 1.97
CA ASP A 126 2.62 -6.45 1.65
C ASP A 126 2.96 -5.04 2.12
N GLY A 127 3.78 -4.92 3.14
CA GLY A 127 4.10 -3.67 3.83
C GLY A 127 3.61 -3.64 5.26
N GLU A 128 3.53 -2.44 5.84
CA GLU A 128 3.15 -2.21 7.23
C GLU A 128 1.68 -2.51 7.50
N TYR A 129 1.40 -2.93 8.72
CA TYR A 129 0.04 -3.00 9.26
C TYR A 129 0.00 -2.48 10.69
N ARG A 130 -1.16 -1.96 11.10
CA ARG A 130 -1.48 -1.49 12.45
C ARG A 130 -2.91 -1.82 12.80
N TYR A 131 -3.14 -2.27 14.02
CA TYR A 131 -4.45 -2.50 14.60
C TYR A 131 -4.66 -1.62 15.83
N TRP A 132 -5.83 -1.02 15.95
CA TRP A 132 -6.22 -0.21 17.11
C TRP A 132 -7.41 -0.81 17.83
N SER A 133 -7.55 -0.48 19.11
CA SER A 133 -8.77 -0.72 19.89
C SER A 133 -9.86 0.29 19.49
N ASP A 134 -11.12 -0.01 19.86
CA ASP A 134 -12.24 0.92 19.65
C ASP A 134 -12.11 2.25 20.42
N HIS A 135 -11.14 2.35 21.33
CA HIS A 135 -10.77 3.60 22.05
C HIS A 135 -9.60 4.34 21.40
N GLY A 136 -9.15 3.93 20.19
CA GLY A 136 -8.08 4.57 19.43
C GLY A 136 -6.66 4.26 19.91
N GLN A 137 -6.49 3.26 20.77
CA GLN A 137 -5.19 2.84 21.27
C GLN A 137 -4.57 1.78 20.35
N LEU A 138 -3.30 1.94 19.97
CA LEU A 138 -2.56 0.95 19.20
C LEU A 138 -2.46 -0.37 20.00
N VAL A 139 -2.82 -1.47 19.36
CA VAL A 139 -2.84 -2.81 19.95
C VAL A 139 -1.76 -3.68 19.36
N GLU A 140 -1.51 -3.56 18.05
CA GLU A 140 -0.54 -4.38 17.33
C GLU A 140 -0.01 -3.63 16.11
N GLU A 141 1.27 -3.81 15.80
CA GLU A 141 1.88 -3.38 14.54
C GLU A 141 2.90 -4.39 14.06
N GLY A 142 3.18 -4.35 12.76
CA GLY A 142 4.18 -5.19 12.14
C GLY A 142 4.26 -5.02 10.64
N HIS A 143 4.81 -6.03 9.99
CA HIS A 143 5.07 -5.99 8.56
C HIS A 143 4.76 -7.34 7.89
N TYR A 144 4.15 -7.26 6.70
CA TYR A 144 3.92 -8.40 5.82
C TYR A 144 4.82 -8.31 4.58
N VAL A 145 5.25 -9.46 4.08
CA VAL A 145 5.87 -9.62 2.76
C VAL A 145 5.12 -10.74 2.03
N LYS A 146 4.47 -10.39 0.92
CA LYS A 146 3.70 -11.35 0.10
C LYS A 146 2.74 -12.23 0.92
N GLY A 147 1.98 -11.60 1.81
CA GLY A 147 0.98 -12.25 2.67
C GLY A 147 1.51 -12.94 3.93
N LYS A 148 2.83 -12.94 4.16
CA LYS A 148 3.46 -13.59 5.32
C LYS A 148 4.06 -12.55 6.26
N LEU A 149 3.91 -12.74 7.59
CA LEU A 149 4.58 -11.92 8.59
C LEU A 149 6.10 -11.97 8.39
N ASN A 150 6.75 -10.79 8.46
CA ASN A 150 8.18 -10.66 8.26
C ASN A 150 8.72 -9.46 9.03
N GLY A 151 9.73 -9.65 9.88
CA GLY A 151 10.27 -8.61 10.74
C GLY A 151 9.67 -8.61 12.13
N LEU A 152 9.85 -7.50 12.83
CA LEU A 152 9.41 -7.32 14.21
C LEU A 152 7.91 -7.03 14.27
N ILE A 153 7.20 -7.80 15.09
CA ILE A 153 5.80 -7.58 15.48
C ILE A 153 5.80 -7.09 16.93
N LYS A 154 4.96 -6.08 17.20
CA LYS A 154 4.75 -5.55 18.55
C LYS A 154 3.28 -5.60 18.93
N GLU A 155 3.00 -5.98 20.16
CA GLU A 155 1.67 -5.91 20.78
C GLU A 155 1.72 -5.06 22.06
N TRP A 156 0.61 -4.40 22.38
CA TRP A 156 0.46 -3.57 23.57
C TRP A 156 -0.72 -3.98 24.43
N TYR A 157 -0.58 -3.83 25.72
CA TYR A 157 -1.68 -3.88 26.67
C TYR A 157 -2.55 -2.62 26.59
N LYS A 158 -3.77 -2.72 27.11
CA LYS A 158 -4.70 -1.55 27.22
C LYS A 158 -4.16 -0.37 28.02
N ASN A 159 -3.15 -0.57 28.89
CA ASN A 159 -2.50 0.51 29.63
C ASN A 159 -1.33 1.18 28.86
N GLY A 160 -1.07 0.76 27.61
CA GLY A 160 -0.02 1.30 26.76
C GLY A 160 1.33 0.63 26.93
N ASN A 161 1.51 -0.24 27.94
CA ASN A 161 2.76 -1.00 28.08
C ASN A 161 2.88 -2.05 26.99
N ILE A 162 4.11 -2.31 26.55
CA ILE A 162 4.43 -3.40 25.63
C ILE A 162 4.00 -4.72 26.26
N LYS A 163 3.40 -5.61 25.44
CA LYS A 163 2.97 -6.94 25.82
C LYS A 163 3.86 -8.00 25.19
N LEU A 164 4.19 -7.84 23.90
CA LEU A 164 4.96 -8.80 23.11
C LEU A 164 5.80 -8.06 22.08
N GLU A 165 7.03 -8.50 21.92
CA GLU A 165 7.87 -8.28 20.74
C GLU A 165 8.32 -9.64 20.21
N VAL A 166 8.15 -9.87 18.91
CA VAL A 166 8.55 -11.13 18.29
C VAL A 166 8.99 -10.92 16.86
N ASN A 167 10.09 -11.55 16.47
CA ASN A 167 10.57 -11.50 15.10
C ASN A 167 10.01 -12.66 14.28
N TYR A 168 9.56 -12.35 13.06
CA TYR A 168 9.09 -13.29 12.06
C TYR A 168 9.98 -13.28 10.83
N LYS A 169 10.12 -14.45 10.21
CA LYS A 169 10.75 -14.63 8.91
C LYS A 169 9.89 -15.58 8.08
N ASN A 170 9.36 -15.08 6.94
CA ASN A 170 8.51 -15.84 6.04
C ASN A 170 7.27 -16.47 6.70
N GLY A 171 6.71 -15.85 7.75
CA GLY A 171 5.53 -16.29 8.48
C GLY A 171 5.81 -17.18 9.69
N GLU A 172 7.07 -17.50 9.97
CA GLU A 172 7.47 -18.30 11.14
C GLU A 172 8.24 -17.44 12.14
N MET A 173 8.04 -17.67 13.44
CA MET A 173 8.81 -16.99 14.48
C MET A 173 10.29 -17.36 14.34
N ASN A 174 11.14 -16.35 14.21
CA ASN A 174 12.57 -16.53 14.01
C ASN A 174 13.33 -15.34 14.58
N GLY A 175 14.10 -15.57 15.63
CA GLY A 175 14.79 -14.53 16.39
C GLY A 175 14.25 -14.42 17.81
N LEU A 176 14.51 -13.27 18.45
CA LEU A 176 14.11 -13.04 19.84
C LEU A 176 12.59 -12.80 19.93
N ARG A 177 11.95 -13.47 20.89
CA ARG A 177 10.60 -13.24 21.34
C ARG A 177 10.64 -12.84 22.81
N THR A 178 10.11 -11.67 23.14
CA THR A 178 10.07 -11.13 24.50
C THR A 178 8.62 -10.83 24.88
N GLU A 179 8.21 -11.26 26.06
CA GLU A 179 6.91 -10.94 26.63
C GLU A 179 7.08 -10.17 27.94
N TRP A 180 6.11 -9.33 28.22
CA TRP A 180 6.07 -8.52 29.44
C TRP A 180 4.77 -8.73 30.20
N TYR A 181 4.82 -8.55 31.50
CA TYR A 181 3.65 -8.39 32.33
C TYR A 181 2.98 -7.04 32.04
N LYS A 182 1.71 -6.93 32.40
CA LYS A 182 0.96 -5.66 32.29
C LYS A 182 1.57 -4.52 33.13
N SER A 183 2.37 -4.84 34.16
CA SER A 183 3.16 -3.93 34.98
C SER A 183 4.34 -3.30 34.22
N GLY A 184 4.78 -3.90 33.10
CA GLY A 184 5.95 -3.49 32.31
C GLY A 184 7.23 -4.27 32.63
N HIS A 185 7.24 -5.13 33.64
CA HIS A 185 8.36 -6.05 33.89
C HIS A 185 8.37 -7.16 32.86
N LYS A 186 9.55 -7.65 32.47
CA LYS A 186 9.68 -8.80 31.57
C LYS A 186 9.06 -10.05 32.22
N TRP A 187 8.33 -10.81 31.42
CA TRP A 187 7.84 -12.12 31.79
C TRP A 187 8.66 -13.25 31.19
N SER A 188 8.99 -13.17 29.90
CA SER A 188 9.81 -14.19 29.25
C SER A 188 10.67 -13.62 28.13
N GLU A 189 11.81 -14.28 27.89
CA GLU A 189 12.64 -14.13 26.69
C GLU A 189 12.87 -15.52 26.10
N GLN A 190 12.63 -15.67 24.82
CA GLN A 190 12.79 -16.92 24.09
C GLN A 190 13.50 -16.65 22.77
N GLN A 191 14.46 -17.50 22.43
CA GLN A 191 15.02 -17.56 21.10
C GLN A 191 14.22 -18.54 20.26
N MET A 192 13.69 -18.03 19.17
CA MET A 192 12.89 -18.81 18.21
C MET A 192 13.71 -19.14 16.98
N GLU A 193 13.54 -20.34 16.44
CA GLU A 193 14.10 -20.75 15.16
C GLU A 193 13.08 -21.60 14.43
N ASN A 194 12.63 -21.12 13.24
CA ASN A 194 11.63 -21.79 12.40
C ASN A 194 10.36 -22.20 13.19
N GLY A 195 9.87 -21.29 14.05
CA GLY A 195 8.67 -21.50 14.86
C GLY A 195 8.87 -22.26 16.17
N TYR A 196 10.06 -22.78 16.45
CA TYR A 196 10.37 -23.56 17.65
C TYR A 196 11.20 -22.75 18.65
N VAL A 197 10.99 -23.02 19.96
CA VAL A 197 11.83 -22.44 21.02
C VAL A 197 13.16 -23.19 21.09
N VAL A 198 14.27 -22.48 20.88
CA VAL A 198 15.62 -23.04 21.02
C VAL A 198 16.12 -22.92 22.46
N TRP A 199 15.89 -21.78 23.09
CA TRP A 199 16.11 -21.56 24.49
C TRP A 199 15.13 -20.51 25.03
N GLY A 200 14.95 -20.45 26.35
CA GLY A 200 14.09 -19.46 26.97
C GLY A 200 14.42 -19.23 28.45
N LYS A 201 14.04 -18.04 28.92
CA LYS A 201 14.08 -17.63 30.33
C LYS A 201 12.71 -17.10 30.72
N HIS A 202 12.33 -17.35 31.96
CA HIS A 202 11.17 -16.75 32.61
C HIS A 202 11.65 -15.86 33.77
N PHE A 203 10.98 -14.73 33.95
CA PHE A 203 11.24 -13.75 35.00
C PHE A 203 10.02 -13.68 35.90
N TYR A 204 10.24 -13.75 37.22
CA TYR A 204 9.19 -13.46 38.16
C TYR A 204 9.07 -11.95 38.43
N ASN A 205 7.95 -11.56 39.06
CA ASN A 205 7.72 -10.15 39.42
C ASN A 205 8.76 -9.57 40.39
N ASP A 206 9.55 -10.41 41.06
CA ASP A 206 10.64 -10.06 41.97
C ASP A 206 12.02 -10.03 41.30
N GLU A 207 12.08 -10.03 39.96
CA GLU A 207 13.31 -10.09 39.15
C GLU A 207 14.12 -11.38 39.29
N SER A 208 13.64 -12.39 40.02
CA SER A 208 14.28 -13.69 40.02
C SER A 208 14.13 -14.43 38.69
N VAL A 209 15.19 -15.06 38.23
CA VAL A 209 15.26 -15.70 36.89
C VAL A 209 15.28 -17.23 37.07
N ILE A 210 14.34 -17.93 36.42
CA ILE A 210 14.49 -19.36 36.15
C ILE A 210 14.89 -19.56 34.71
N THR A 211 16.14 -20.00 34.49
CA THR A 211 16.56 -20.50 33.18
C THR A 211 16.07 -21.89 32.94
N HIS A 212 15.18 -22.07 31.94
CA HIS A 212 14.89 -23.40 31.43
C HIS A 212 15.87 -23.70 30.31
N GLY A 213 16.61 -24.80 30.45
CA GLY A 213 17.69 -25.20 29.58
C GLY A 213 17.25 -25.44 28.12
N ASN A 214 18.26 -25.65 27.26
CA ASN A 214 18.14 -25.92 25.83
C ASN A 214 17.03 -26.93 25.51
N PHE A 215 15.97 -26.50 24.83
CA PHE A 215 15.03 -27.42 24.22
C PHE A 215 15.69 -27.94 22.94
N ILE A 216 16.23 -29.16 23.01
CA ILE A 216 16.80 -29.85 21.86
C ILE A 216 15.65 -30.23 20.91
N LYS A 217 15.83 -29.87 19.63
CA LYS A 217 15.01 -30.43 18.54
C LYS A 217 15.03 -31.95 18.59
N HIS A 218 13.87 -32.57 18.68
CA HIS A 218 13.65 -33.94 18.24
C HIS A 218 12.95 -33.97 16.92
#